data_ac77c7dbea4cfbe18cfdadaf9cd8af5b
#
_entry.id   ac77c7dbea4cfbe18cfdadaf9cd8af5b
#
_cell.length_a   1.000
_cell.length_b   1.000
_cell.length_c   1.000
_cell.angle_alpha   90.00
_cell.angle_beta   90.00
_cell.angle_gamma   90.00
#
_symmetry.space_group_name_H-M   'P 1'
#
loop_
_entity.id
_entity.type
_entity.pdbx_description
1 polymer ?
#
loop_
_entity_poly.entity_id
_entity_poly.type
_entity_poly.pdbx_seq_one_letter_code
_entity_poly.pdbx_strand_id
1 'polypeptide(L)'
;MYTIGQVSKATGLPVSTLRYYDKEGLFPHLERKGYVRKFSDTELEEVKIIECLKKSGLEIKDIRQFFQWVSEGNSTYKKRRELFANQKKVIQKKIESLEKTMAM
;
A
#
# COMPACT_ATOMS: atom_id res chain seq x y z
N MET A 1 -9.12 5.44 17.71
CA MET A 1 -8.38 6.38 16.84
C MET A 1 -6.94 6.51 17.29
N TYR A 2 -6.05 6.63 16.32
CA TYR A 2 -4.60 6.66 16.57
C TYR A 2 -4.00 7.93 16.01
N THR A 3 -2.98 8.45 16.70
CA THR A 3 -2.16 9.54 16.17
C THR A 3 -1.17 8.99 15.14
N ILE A 4 -0.62 9.86 14.32
CA ILE A 4 0.42 9.46 13.36
C ILE A 4 1.65 8.86 14.06
N GLY A 5 1.99 9.36 15.24
CA GLY A 5 3.08 8.82 16.06
C GLY A 5 2.80 7.39 16.53
N GLN A 6 1.56 7.12 16.93
CA GLN A 6 1.16 5.77 17.35
C GLN A 6 1.20 4.80 16.17
N VAL A 7 0.74 5.22 14.99
CA VAL A 7 0.79 4.41 13.77
C VAL A 7 2.25 4.14 13.38
N SER A 8 3.12 5.15 13.50
CA SER A 8 4.55 4.99 13.25
C SER A 8 5.17 3.90 14.13
N LYS A 9 4.86 3.91 15.43
CA LYS A 9 5.33 2.88 16.35
C LYS A 9 4.79 1.50 16.02
N ALA A 10 3.50 1.41 15.69
CA ALA A 10 2.84 0.14 15.40
C ALA A 10 3.33 -0.51 14.11
N THR A 11 3.68 0.30 13.11
CA THR A 11 4.07 -0.18 11.77
C THR A 11 5.57 -0.21 11.54
N GLY A 12 6.35 0.47 12.37
CA GLY A 12 7.79 0.64 12.17
C GLY A 12 8.15 1.64 11.09
N LEU A 13 7.17 2.35 10.52
CA LEU A 13 7.42 3.33 9.47
C LEU A 13 7.66 4.72 10.07
N PRO A 14 8.58 5.50 9.50
CA PRO A 14 8.77 6.89 9.92
C PRO A 14 7.49 7.72 9.72
N VAL A 15 7.29 8.70 10.58
CA VAL A 15 6.18 9.66 10.45
C VAL A 15 6.19 10.34 9.09
N SER A 16 7.39 10.67 8.59
CA SER A 16 7.55 11.29 7.26
C SER A 16 7.00 10.42 6.13
N THR A 17 7.17 9.11 6.22
CA THR A 17 6.61 8.15 5.25
C THR A 17 5.09 8.16 5.29
N LEU A 18 4.51 8.17 6.47
CA LEU A 18 3.05 8.21 6.63
C LEU A 18 2.46 9.52 6.11
N ARG A 19 3.13 10.64 6.33
CA ARG A 19 2.73 11.94 5.74
C ARG A 19 2.79 11.92 4.22
N TYR A 20 3.82 11.29 3.67
CA TYR A 20 3.97 11.12 2.24
C TYR A 20 2.82 10.31 1.65
N TYR A 21 2.46 9.18 2.28
CA TYR A 21 1.33 8.37 1.84
C TYR A 21 0.02 9.14 1.86
N ASP A 22 -0.20 9.94 2.90
CA ASP A 22 -1.39 10.79 2.98
C ASP A 22 -1.40 11.82 1.85
N LYS A 23 -0.28 12.48 1.62
CA LYS A 23 -0.14 13.46 0.53
C LYS A 23 -0.39 12.83 -0.83
N GLU A 24 0.02 11.58 -1.02
CA GLU A 24 -0.18 10.85 -2.28
C GLU A 24 -1.58 10.24 -2.41
N GLY A 25 -2.47 10.49 -1.45
CA GLY A 25 -3.86 10.07 -1.54
C GLY A 25 -4.10 8.60 -1.20
N LEU A 26 -3.19 7.97 -0.43
CA LEU A 26 -3.33 6.56 -0.08
C LEU A 26 -4.25 6.32 1.12
N PHE A 27 -4.71 7.36 1.78
CA PHE A 27 -5.69 7.29 2.88
C PHE A 27 -6.92 8.13 2.54
N PRO A 28 -7.76 7.66 1.58
CA PRO A 28 -8.85 8.49 1.05
C PRO A 28 -9.91 8.88 2.07
N HIS A 29 -10.02 8.12 3.15
CA HIS A 29 -11.03 8.34 4.20
C HIS A 29 -10.43 8.81 5.53
N LEU A 30 -9.17 9.25 5.50
CA LEU A 30 -8.49 9.72 6.71
C LEU A 30 -9.20 10.93 7.29
N GLU A 31 -9.60 10.83 8.56
CA GLU A 31 -10.22 11.93 9.28
C GLU A 31 -9.16 12.90 9.79
N ARG A 32 -9.55 14.18 9.83
CA ARG A 32 -8.72 15.26 10.37
C ARG A 32 -9.54 16.08 11.34
N LYS A 33 -8.92 16.44 12.48
CA LYS A 33 -9.49 17.41 13.40
C LYS A 33 -8.55 18.61 13.39
N GLY A 34 -8.93 19.66 12.65
CA GLY A 34 -8.02 20.76 12.34
C GLY A 34 -6.86 20.24 11.49
N TYR A 35 -5.63 20.41 11.95
CA TYR A 35 -4.44 19.91 11.26
C TYR A 35 -4.01 18.52 11.74
N VAL A 36 -4.74 17.96 12.72
CA VAL A 36 -4.35 16.67 13.33
C VAL A 36 -5.01 15.51 12.59
N ARG A 37 -4.19 14.57 12.13
CA ARG A 37 -4.64 13.33 11.46
C ARG A 37 -5.15 12.34 12.49
N LYS A 38 -6.31 11.74 12.20
CA LYS A 38 -6.93 10.71 13.04
C LYS A 38 -6.97 9.40 12.24
N PHE A 39 -6.10 8.47 12.59
CA PHE A 39 -6.03 7.17 11.95
C PHE A 39 -6.96 6.18 12.64
N SER A 40 -7.77 5.46 11.86
CA SER A 40 -8.61 4.38 12.35
C SER A 40 -7.94 3.03 12.12
N ASP A 41 -8.58 1.95 12.56
CA ASP A 41 -8.12 0.59 12.26
C ASP A 41 -8.07 0.34 10.74
N THR A 42 -8.97 0.98 9.99
CA THR A 42 -8.98 0.89 8.53
C THR A 42 -7.66 1.38 7.95
N GLU A 43 -7.17 2.55 8.38
CA GLU A 43 -5.89 3.08 7.89
C GLU A 43 -4.71 2.23 8.33
N LEU A 44 -4.77 1.60 9.51
CA LEU A 44 -3.72 0.65 9.92
C LEU A 44 -3.64 -0.52 8.95
N GLU A 45 -4.79 -1.08 8.55
CA GLU A 45 -4.83 -2.16 7.57
C GLU A 45 -4.37 -1.68 6.19
N GLU A 46 -4.74 -0.46 5.80
CA GLU A 46 -4.28 0.13 4.55
C GLU A 46 -2.76 0.26 4.52
N VAL A 47 -2.12 0.66 5.62
CA VAL A 47 -0.65 0.72 5.71
C VAL A 47 -0.03 -0.65 5.45
N LYS A 48 -0.59 -1.70 6.02
CA LYS A 48 -0.10 -3.08 5.80
C LYS A 48 -0.20 -3.48 4.34
N ILE A 49 -1.32 -3.15 3.69
CA ILE A 49 -1.55 -3.43 2.28
C ILE A 49 -0.55 -2.65 1.43
N ILE A 50 -0.35 -1.36 1.71
CA ILE A 50 0.61 -0.51 1.00
C ILE A 50 2.01 -1.13 1.06
N GLU A 51 2.46 -1.52 2.24
CA GLU A 51 3.79 -2.11 2.41
C GLU A 51 3.93 -3.43 1.65
N CYS A 52 2.89 -4.26 1.67
CA CYS A 52 2.86 -5.51 0.91
C CYS A 52 2.97 -5.25 -0.59
N LEU A 53 2.18 -4.33 -1.13
CA LEU A 53 2.18 -4.00 -2.55
C LEU A 53 3.51 -3.36 -2.99
N LYS A 54 4.11 -2.53 -2.14
CA LYS A 54 5.43 -1.96 -2.41
C LYS A 54 6.50 -3.05 -2.48
N LYS A 55 6.48 -4.01 -1.57
CA LYS A 55 7.41 -5.14 -1.61
C LYS A 55 7.26 -5.97 -2.88
N SER A 56 6.06 -6.05 -3.42
CA SER A 56 5.81 -6.75 -4.67
C SER A 56 6.32 -5.98 -5.90
N GLY A 57 6.75 -4.73 -5.72
CA GLY A 57 7.31 -3.90 -6.79
C GLY A 57 6.35 -2.91 -7.41
N LEU A 58 5.14 -2.75 -6.85
CA LEU A 58 4.20 -1.75 -7.35
C LEU A 58 4.65 -0.34 -6.94
N GLU A 59 4.47 0.60 -7.86
CA GLU A 59 4.72 2.01 -7.61
C GLU A 59 3.53 2.64 -6.89
N ILE A 60 3.75 3.80 -6.27
CA ILE A 60 2.71 4.53 -5.53
C ILE A 60 1.47 4.81 -6.39
N LYS A 61 1.66 5.15 -7.66
CA LYS A 61 0.54 5.40 -8.58
C LYS A 61 -0.35 4.17 -8.76
N ASP A 62 0.25 2.97 -8.79
CA ASP A 62 -0.48 1.71 -8.94
C ASP A 62 -1.23 1.36 -7.67
N ILE A 63 -0.63 1.62 -6.51
CA ILE A 63 -1.25 1.41 -5.21
C ILE A 63 -2.45 2.35 -5.04
N ARG A 64 -2.31 3.61 -5.44
CA ARG A 64 -3.41 4.58 -5.42
C ARG A 64 -4.56 4.09 -6.31
N GLN A 65 -4.25 3.59 -7.50
CA GLN A 65 -5.24 3.05 -8.42
C GLN A 65 -5.97 1.85 -7.80
N PHE A 66 -5.23 0.97 -7.14
CA PHE A 66 -5.81 -0.19 -6.45
C PHE A 66 -6.83 0.25 -5.39
N PHE A 67 -6.50 1.21 -4.54
CA PHE A 67 -7.43 1.71 -3.53
C PHE A 67 -8.64 2.38 -4.15
N GLN A 68 -8.46 3.10 -5.26
CA GLN A 68 -9.57 3.69 -5.99
C GLN A 68 -10.52 2.61 -6.51
N TRP A 69 -9.99 1.54 -7.08
CA TRP A 69 -10.80 0.41 -7.54
C TRP A 69 -11.54 -0.28 -6.39
N VAL A 70 -10.90 -0.42 -5.24
CA VAL A 70 -11.55 -0.99 -4.05
C VAL A 70 -12.75 -0.14 -3.65
N SER A 71 -12.62 1.18 -3.66
CA SER A 71 -13.72 2.09 -3.31
C SER A 71 -14.87 2.05 -4.32
N GLU A 72 -14.60 1.72 -5.58
CA GLU A 72 -15.62 1.56 -6.61
C GLU A 72 -16.40 0.23 -6.48
N GLY A 73 -15.86 -0.71 -5.73
CA GLY A 73 -16.55 -1.96 -5.39
C GLY A 73 -16.40 -3.08 -6.41
N ASN A 74 -17.40 -3.95 -6.46
CA ASN A 74 -17.35 -5.22 -7.21
C ASN A 74 -17.13 -5.05 -8.72
N SER A 75 -17.52 -3.93 -9.30
CA SER A 75 -17.32 -3.67 -10.74
C SER A 75 -15.84 -3.67 -11.12
N THR A 76 -14.93 -3.47 -10.17
CA THR A 76 -13.48 -3.41 -10.41
C THR A 76 -12.77 -4.72 -10.04
N TYR A 77 -13.50 -5.75 -9.60
CA TYR A 77 -12.90 -7.00 -9.13
C TYR A 77 -11.97 -7.63 -10.17
N LYS A 78 -12.39 -7.67 -11.42
CA LYS A 78 -11.59 -8.23 -12.52
C LYS A 78 -10.28 -7.46 -12.72
N LYS A 79 -10.34 -6.12 -12.69
CA LYS A 79 -9.15 -5.27 -12.83
C LYS A 79 -8.17 -5.49 -11.69
N ARG A 80 -8.68 -5.59 -10.45
CA ARG A 80 -7.86 -5.84 -9.28
C ARG A 80 -7.19 -7.21 -9.34
N ARG A 81 -7.92 -8.21 -9.79
CA ARG A 81 -7.41 -9.57 -9.97
C ARG A 81 -6.31 -9.61 -11.02
N GLU A 82 -6.48 -8.91 -12.15
CA GLU A 82 -5.49 -8.83 -13.21
C GLU A 82 -4.21 -8.14 -12.72
N LEU A 83 -4.33 -7.10 -11.92
CA LEU A 83 -3.19 -6.40 -11.32
C LEU A 83 -2.33 -7.39 -10.51
N PHE A 84 -2.96 -8.17 -9.63
CA PHE A 84 -2.24 -9.15 -8.81
C PHE A 84 -1.67 -10.30 -9.65
N ALA A 85 -2.40 -10.77 -10.65
CA ALA A 85 -1.91 -11.83 -11.54
C ALA A 85 -0.66 -11.38 -12.30
N ASN A 86 -0.65 -10.15 -12.82
CA ASN A 86 0.51 -9.58 -13.49
C ASN A 86 1.68 -9.40 -12.52
N GLN A 87 1.41 -8.93 -11.31
CA GLN A 87 2.44 -8.72 -10.31
C GLN A 87 3.08 -10.04 -9.86
N LYS A 88 2.28 -11.09 -9.75
CA LYS A 88 2.77 -12.43 -9.45
C LYS A 88 3.79 -12.89 -10.49
N LYS A 89 3.53 -12.65 -11.78
CA LYS A 89 4.44 -12.97 -12.87
C LYS A 89 5.76 -12.19 -12.76
N VAL A 90 5.66 -10.89 -12.41
CA VAL A 90 6.83 -10.04 -12.22
C VAL A 90 7.70 -10.57 -11.08
N ILE A 91 7.08 -10.94 -9.97
CA ILE A 91 7.79 -11.50 -8.81
C ILE A 91 8.45 -12.83 -9.18
N GLN A 92 7.74 -13.69 -9.90
CA GLN A 92 8.29 -14.98 -10.31
C GLN A 92 9.54 -14.82 -11.17
N LYS A 93 9.54 -13.86 -12.09
CA LYS A 93 10.72 -13.56 -12.91
C LYS A 93 11.88 -13.03 -12.08
N LYS A 94 11.60 -12.21 -11.06
CA LYS A 94 12.63 -11.73 -10.15
C LYS A 94 13.25 -12.86 -9.34
N ILE A 95 12.42 -13.78 -8.85
CA ILE A 95 12.89 -14.97 -8.13
C ILE A 95 13.83 -15.79 -9.01
N GLU A 96 13.43 -16.09 -10.24
CA GLU A 96 14.24 -16.86 -11.20
C GLU A 96 15.56 -16.17 -11.49
N SER A 97 15.54 -14.85 -11.67
CA SER A 97 16.74 -14.06 -11.92
C SER A 97 17.71 -14.11 -10.74
N LEU A 98 17.17 -13.97 -9.51
CA LEU A 98 17.99 -14.04 -8.30
C LEU A 98 18.56 -15.43 -8.07
N GLU A 99 17.79 -16.48 -8.35
CA GLU A 99 18.27 -17.86 -8.27
C GLU A 99 19.44 -18.11 -9.21
N LYS A 100 19.37 -17.60 -10.44
CA LYS A 100 20.47 -17.69 -11.40
C LYS A 100 21.73 -16.97 -10.89
N THR A 101 21.55 -15.81 -10.28
CA THR A 101 22.65 -15.06 -9.69
C THR A 101 23.30 -15.83 -8.55
N MET A 102 22.50 -16.47 -7.70
CA MET A 102 23.00 -17.31 -6.61
C MET A 102 23.77 -18.53 -7.11
N ALA A 103 23.40 -19.08 -8.25
CA ALA A 103 24.05 -20.25 -8.82
C ALA A 103 25.41 -19.95 -9.44
N MET A 104 25.74 -18.68 -9.64
CA MET A 104 27.04 -18.27 -10.12
C MET A 104 28.07 -18.31 -8.99
#